data_0422cee72e0858de7d8c0e4ff54685b1
#
_entry.id   0422cee72e0858de7d8c0e4ff54685b1
#
_cell.length_a   1.000
_cell.length_b   1.000
_cell.length_c   1.000
_cell.angle_alpha   90.00
_cell.angle_beta   90.00
_cell.angle_gamma   90.00
#
_symmetry.space_group_name_H-M   'P 1'
#
loop_
_entity.id
_entity.type
_entity.pdbx_description
1 polymer ?
#
loop_
_entity_poly.entity_id
_entity_poly.type
_entity_poly.pdbx_seq_one_letter_code
_entity_poly.pdbx_strand_id
1 'polypeptide(L)'
;MAEAHSAVAFSFSITHEGWDVNFDREVLNLVWLSGVRSWKKRFFRFMNNLKSGVYPASLGSLWLTIGIVTAIHFAGYKVPYDLVGKVTPYLSGSLILAHLAGSFMIGLLLWLVVIYMLRYILKLLLIYKGWMYELRGKQKKLSRMTQIWLLFVKLLSGWRKPMLYSFQGSLPRLPLPSVEDTMKRYLRSVRPLLDNENYTRMERLAKEFQNGIGVKLQRYLILKSWWSTNYVSDWWEEYVYLRGRSPLVINSNFYGIDAILMHPTTNQAARAASTIHFCLQYRRLIERQQLEPILLQGIIPLCSWQYERLFNTTRLPGIETDKIVHYQDSKHIVVHHKGRYFKVLIYYKNRILLPCEIEIQIQQILNDKSEPPESEEKLAALTAGERKPWAEVRNEYFTKGINKVSLDIIEKSAFIVVLDDFPYEYDPKHPEKLDNYGQILLHGKGYDRWFDKSFTLCIGSNGRIGFNAEHS
;
A
#
# COMPACT_ATOMS: atom_id res chain seq x y z
N MET A 1 -10.02 -6.46 -34.39
CA MET A 1 -9.45 -5.09 -34.34
C MET A 1 -10.51 -4.18 -33.76
N ALA A 2 -10.34 -3.74 -32.53
CA ALA A 2 -11.16 -2.68 -31.96
C ALA A 2 -10.45 -1.37 -32.31
N GLU A 3 -10.96 -0.66 -33.30
CA GLU A 3 -10.53 0.69 -33.61
C GLU A 3 -10.84 1.57 -32.40
N ALA A 4 -9.81 2.07 -31.75
CA ALA A 4 -9.93 3.10 -30.75
C ALA A 4 -10.26 4.40 -31.51
N HIS A 5 -11.54 4.70 -31.68
CA HIS A 5 -11.95 6.02 -32.11
C HIS A 5 -11.48 7.04 -31.08
N SER A 6 -10.48 7.83 -31.45
CA SER A 6 -10.09 9.01 -30.67
C SER A 6 -11.23 10.02 -30.77
N ALA A 7 -11.95 10.23 -29.66
CA ALA A 7 -12.99 11.26 -29.64
C ALA A 7 -12.32 12.65 -29.70
N VAL A 8 -12.58 13.41 -30.72
CA VAL A 8 -12.07 14.77 -30.94
C VAL A 8 -13.06 15.75 -30.33
N ALA A 9 -12.65 16.44 -29.26
CA ALA A 9 -13.51 17.38 -28.55
C ALA A 9 -13.74 18.70 -29.31
N PHE A 10 -12.85 19.04 -30.22
CA PHE A 10 -12.98 20.19 -31.11
C PHE A 10 -12.19 19.95 -32.38
N SER A 11 -12.67 20.49 -33.49
CA SER A 11 -11.96 20.59 -34.76
C SER A 11 -11.91 22.04 -35.18
N PHE A 12 -10.82 22.46 -35.76
CA PHE A 12 -10.75 23.77 -36.43
C PHE A 12 -10.31 23.58 -37.86
N SER A 13 -10.91 24.32 -38.74
CA SER A 13 -10.54 24.40 -40.12
C SER A 13 -10.23 25.85 -40.49
N ILE A 14 -9.23 26.03 -41.33
CA ILE A 14 -8.86 27.34 -41.86
C ILE A 14 -9.23 27.30 -43.36
N THR A 15 -10.18 28.12 -43.78
CA THR A 15 -10.59 28.28 -45.16
C THR A 15 -10.26 29.69 -45.64
N HIS A 16 -10.41 29.94 -46.91
CA HIS A 16 -10.22 31.28 -47.47
C HIS A 16 -11.26 32.27 -46.94
N GLU A 17 -12.34 31.82 -46.32
CA GLU A 17 -13.39 32.63 -45.70
C GLU A 17 -13.12 32.90 -44.20
N GLY A 18 -12.11 32.27 -43.59
CA GLY A 18 -11.74 32.47 -42.19
C GLY A 18 -11.56 31.16 -41.39
N TRP A 19 -11.69 31.32 -40.11
CA TRP A 19 -11.53 30.22 -39.15
C TRP A 19 -12.90 29.66 -38.77
N ASP A 20 -13.08 28.37 -38.90
CA ASP A 20 -14.25 27.66 -38.42
C ASP A 20 -13.83 26.72 -37.29
N VAL A 21 -14.49 26.83 -36.13
CA VAL A 21 -14.22 26.03 -34.95
C VAL A 21 -15.48 25.27 -34.55
N ASN A 22 -15.46 23.97 -34.71
CA ASN A 22 -16.57 23.11 -34.39
C ASN A 22 -16.30 22.37 -33.07
N PHE A 23 -17.23 22.47 -32.11
CA PHE A 23 -17.15 21.86 -30.80
C PHE A 23 -18.14 20.71 -30.67
N ASP A 24 -17.64 19.53 -30.35
CA ASP A 24 -18.48 18.42 -29.92
C ASP A 24 -18.88 18.59 -28.44
N ARG A 25 -20.11 19.07 -28.23
CA ARG A 25 -20.66 19.34 -26.90
C ARG A 25 -20.76 18.09 -26.03
N GLU A 26 -21.01 16.92 -26.63
CA GLU A 26 -21.10 15.65 -25.87
C GLU A 26 -19.74 15.23 -25.37
N VAL A 27 -18.72 15.27 -26.23
CA VAL A 27 -17.33 14.95 -25.84
C VAL A 27 -16.81 15.95 -24.82
N LEU A 28 -17.05 17.24 -25.00
CA LEU A 28 -16.69 18.27 -24.02
C LEU A 28 -17.34 18.04 -22.66
N ASN A 29 -18.63 17.69 -22.63
CA ASN A 29 -19.34 17.37 -21.40
C ASN A 29 -18.79 16.11 -20.72
N LEU A 30 -18.45 15.08 -21.49
CA LEU A 30 -17.80 13.87 -20.97
C LEU A 30 -16.42 14.18 -20.36
N VAL A 31 -15.61 15.01 -21.02
CA VAL A 31 -14.29 15.46 -20.51
C VAL A 31 -14.48 16.28 -19.23
N TRP A 32 -15.41 17.23 -19.23
CA TRP A 32 -15.74 18.03 -18.05
C TRP A 32 -16.17 17.17 -16.86
N LEU A 33 -17.14 16.27 -17.07
CA LEU A 33 -17.59 15.35 -16.02
C LEU A 33 -16.47 14.43 -15.53
N SER A 34 -15.59 13.99 -16.42
CA SER A 34 -14.41 13.20 -16.03
C SER A 34 -13.45 14.03 -15.16
N GLY A 35 -13.20 15.28 -15.52
CA GLY A 35 -12.39 16.22 -14.75
C GLY A 35 -12.96 16.47 -13.35
N VAL A 36 -14.24 16.80 -13.26
CA VAL A 36 -14.95 17.01 -11.98
C VAL A 36 -14.90 15.75 -11.09
N ARG A 37 -15.06 14.57 -11.67
CA ARG A 37 -14.97 13.30 -10.93
C ARG A 37 -13.57 13.03 -10.42
N SER A 38 -12.55 13.28 -11.22
CA SER A 38 -11.14 13.15 -10.82
C SER A 38 -10.81 14.11 -9.66
N TRP A 39 -11.28 15.36 -9.77
CA TRP A 39 -11.12 16.35 -8.70
C TRP A 39 -11.82 15.93 -7.40
N LYS A 40 -13.10 15.49 -7.47
CA LYS A 40 -13.82 14.96 -6.31
C LYS A 40 -13.07 13.81 -5.66
N LYS A 41 -12.54 12.87 -6.45
CA LYS A 41 -11.76 11.73 -5.94
C LYS A 41 -10.50 12.19 -5.18
N ARG A 42 -9.76 13.16 -5.73
CA ARG A 42 -8.58 13.75 -5.08
C ARG A 42 -8.95 14.47 -3.79
N PHE A 43 -10.02 15.25 -3.81
CA PHE A 43 -10.52 15.97 -2.64
C PHE A 43 -10.94 14.99 -1.52
N PHE A 44 -11.70 13.95 -1.81
CA PHE A 44 -12.08 12.96 -0.82
C PHE A 44 -10.87 12.18 -0.27
N ARG A 45 -9.89 11.84 -1.09
CA ARG A 45 -8.62 11.25 -0.62
C ARG A 45 -7.90 12.20 0.35
N PHE A 46 -7.77 13.45 -0.05
CA PHE A 46 -7.18 14.48 0.83
C PHE A 46 -7.92 14.59 2.17
N MET A 47 -9.24 14.71 2.13
CA MET A 47 -10.06 14.77 3.35
C MET A 47 -9.93 13.53 4.24
N ASN A 48 -9.85 12.34 3.64
CA ASN A 48 -9.65 11.10 4.40
C ASN A 48 -8.25 11.05 5.01
N ASN A 49 -7.23 11.45 4.27
CA ASN A 49 -5.86 11.57 4.79
C ASN A 49 -5.79 12.58 5.95
N LEU A 50 -6.49 13.70 5.83
CA LEU A 50 -6.58 14.69 6.91
C LEU A 50 -7.27 14.10 8.15
N LYS A 51 -8.43 13.42 7.97
CA LYS A 51 -9.16 12.79 9.08
C LYS A 51 -8.35 11.72 9.79
N SER A 52 -7.66 10.84 9.06
CA SER A 52 -6.77 9.84 9.66
C SER A 52 -5.52 10.49 10.25
N GLY A 53 -5.03 11.53 9.57
CA GLY A 53 -3.88 12.33 9.98
C GLY A 53 -4.06 13.10 11.28
N VAL A 54 -5.25 13.42 11.73
CA VAL A 54 -5.49 14.14 13.02
C VAL A 54 -5.94 13.23 14.15
N TYR A 55 -6.15 11.95 13.89
CA TYR A 55 -6.54 10.98 14.92
C TYR A 55 -5.50 10.94 16.07
N PRO A 56 -5.91 10.80 17.37
CA PRO A 56 -7.25 10.49 17.89
C PRO A 56 -8.23 11.67 17.98
N ALA A 57 -7.79 12.89 17.69
CA ALA A 57 -8.67 14.05 17.62
C ALA A 57 -9.58 14.01 16.38
N SER A 58 -10.37 15.06 16.18
CA SER A 58 -11.29 15.19 15.05
C SER A 58 -11.29 16.61 14.49
N LEU A 59 -11.70 16.75 13.24
CA LEU A 59 -11.91 18.09 12.66
C LEU A 59 -13.00 18.89 13.42
N GLY A 60 -13.97 18.21 14.05
CA GLY A 60 -14.96 18.87 14.91
C GLY A 60 -14.35 19.46 16.17
N SER A 61 -13.33 18.80 16.77
CA SER A 61 -12.61 19.35 17.92
C SER A 61 -11.76 20.58 17.57
N LEU A 62 -11.34 20.76 16.31
CA LEU A 62 -10.69 21.99 15.83
C LEU A 62 -11.62 23.18 16.01
N TRP A 63 -12.85 23.08 15.47
CA TRP A 63 -13.83 24.17 15.56
C TRP A 63 -14.24 24.45 17.00
N LEU A 64 -14.36 23.39 17.83
CA LEU A 64 -14.60 23.56 19.25
C LEU A 64 -13.46 24.34 19.94
N THR A 65 -12.20 23.98 19.67
CA THR A 65 -11.03 24.66 20.24
C THR A 65 -10.98 26.13 19.80
N ILE A 66 -11.18 26.39 18.50
CA ILE A 66 -11.23 27.75 17.97
C ILE A 66 -12.38 28.54 18.63
N GLY A 67 -13.56 27.94 18.73
CA GLY A 67 -14.73 28.57 19.38
C GLY A 67 -14.47 28.91 20.84
N ILE A 68 -13.85 28.02 21.61
CA ILE A 68 -13.49 28.26 23.01
C ILE A 68 -12.46 29.40 23.12
N VAL A 69 -11.39 29.39 22.30
CA VAL A 69 -10.38 30.46 22.30
C VAL A 69 -11.00 31.80 21.95
N THR A 70 -11.86 31.83 20.94
CA THR A 70 -12.58 33.05 20.54
C THR A 70 -13.49 33.55 21.66
N ALA A 71 -14.29 32.67 22.26
CA ALA A 71 -15.20 33.02 23.35
C ALA A 71 -14.46 33.58 24.58
N ILE A 72 -13.37 32.95 24.99
CA ILE A 72 -12.53 33.40 26.12
C ILE A 72 -11.95 34.78 25.83
N HIS A 73 -11.45 34.99 24.60
CA HIS A 73 -10.84 36.25 24.21
C HIS A 73 -11.87 37.42 24.22
N PHE A 74 -13.03 37.20 23.58
CA PHE A 74 -14.08 38.25 23.52
C PHE A 74 -14.81 38.45 24.84
N ALA A 75 -14.86 37.44 25.74
CA ALA A 75 -15.39 37.60 27.08
C ALA A 75 -14.48 38.39 28.04
N GLY A 76 -13.30 38.77 27.58
CA GLY A 76 -12.37 39.60 28.37
C GLY A 76 -11.66 38.84 29.50
N TYR A 77 -11.71 37.51 29.52
CA TYR A 77 -10.96 36.74 30.52
C TYR A 77 -9.46 36.94 30.37
N LYS A 78 -8.80 37.33 31.46
CA LYS A 78 -7.34 37.45 31.51
C LYS A 78 -6.69 36.08 31.43
N VAL A 79 -6.30 35.66 30.23
CA VAL A 79 -5.53 34.44 30.02
C VAL A 79 -4.04 34.75 30.24
N PRO A 80 -3.30 33.89 30.98
CA PRO A 80 -1.84 34.04 31.05
C PRO A 80 -1.25 34.14 29.64
N TYR A 81 -0.38 35.17 29.43
CA TYR A 81 0.30 35.49 28.18
C TYR A 81 -0.52 36.07 27.04
N ASP A 82 -1.84 36.25 27.12
CA ASP A 82 -2.72 36.82 26.06
C ASP A 82 -2.17 36.67 24.62
N LEU A 83 -2.06 35.42 24.18
CA LEU A 83 -1.44 35.11 22.86
C LEU A 83 -2.24 35.72 21.70
N VAL A 84 -3.56 35.84 21.82
CA VAL A 84 -4.42 36.44 20.79
C VAL A 84 -4.14 37.93 20.69
N GLY A 85 -4.12 38.64 21.82
CA GLY A 85 -3.80 40.05 21.87
C GLY A 85 -2.39 40.40 21.36
N LYS A 86 -1.43 39.50 21.56
CA LYS A 86 -0.06 39.70 21.03
C LYS A 86 0.04 39.47 19.52
N VAL A 87 -0.78 38.62 18.93
CA VAL A 87 -0.76 38.31 17.47
C VAL A 87 -1.58 39.33 16.67
N THR A 88 -2.68 39.83 17.26
CA THR A 88 -3.60 40.79 16.63
C THR A 88 -2.91 42.01 15.97
N PRO A 89 -1.92 42.67 16.59
CA PRO A 89 -1.27 43.86 15.99
C PRO A 89 -0.53 43.58 14.67
N TYR A 90 -0.16 42.32 14.42
CA TYR A 90 0.54 41.94 13.19
C TYR A 90 -0.41 41.54 12.06
N LEU A 91 -1.73 41.57 12.31
CA LEU A 91 -2.75 41.16 11.32
C LEU A 91 -3.39 42.40 10.70
N SER A 92 -3.40 42.48 9.38
CA SER A 92 -4.04 43.54 8.62
C SER A 92 -5.57 43.34 8.58
N GLY A 93 -6.35 44.41 8.69
CA GLY A 93 -7.79 44.41 8.57
C GLY A 93 -8.51 45.24 9.62
N SER A 94 -9.83 45.17 9.68
CA SER A 94 -10.59 45.79 10.77
C SER A 94 -10.25 45.12 12.10
N LEU A 95 -10.35 45.87 13.20
CA LEU A 95 -10.00 45.39 14.55
C LEU A 95 -10.69 44.03 14.88
N ILE A 96 -11.95 43.90 14.55
CA ILE A 96 -12.73 42.64 14.79
C ILE A 96 -12.18 41.49 13.96
N LEU A 97 -11.88 41.69 12.67
CA LEU A 97 -11.31 40.67 11.80
C LEU A 97 -9.94 40.22 12.26
N ALA A 98 -9.09 41.18 12.72
CA ALA A 98 -7.78 40.85 13.26
C ALA A 98 -7.87 39.98 14.54
N HIS A 99 -8.81 40.29 15.46
CA HIS A 99 -9.05 39.45 16.66
C HIS A 99 -9.61 38.06 16.31
N LEU A 100 -10.52 37.95 15.34
CA LEU A 100 -11.05 36.66 14.88
C LEU A 100 -9.95 35.84 14.20
N ALA A 101 -9.12 36.46 13.34
CA ALA A 101 -8.00 35.79 12.70
C ALA A 101 -6.93 35.35 13.71
N GLY A 102 -6.61 36.19 14.71
CA GLY A 102 -5.73 35.86 15.83
C GLY A 102 -6.27 34.67 16.65
N SER A 103 -7.55 34.70 16.99
CA SER A 103 -8.21 33.57 17.70
C SER A 103 -8.19 32.28 16.90
N PHE A 104 -8.41 32.36 15.59
CA PHE A 104 -8.29 31.21 14.69
C PHE A 104 -6.89 30.64 14.68
N MET A 105 -5.85 31.48 14.51
CA MET A 105 -4.45 31.03 14.48
C MET A 105 -4.04 30.38 15.81
N ILE A 106 -4.36 31.01 16.94
CA ILE A 106 -4.02 30.47 18.26
C ILE A 106 -4.83 29.20 18.55
N GLY A 107 -6.11 29.17 18.22
CA GLY A 107 -6.94 27.96 18.36
C GLY A 107 -6.45 26.79 17.53
N LEU A 108 -6.03 27.04 16.28
CA LEU A 108 -5.41 26.03 15.42
C LEU A 108 -4.09 25.53 16.00
N LEU A 109 -3.22 26.44 16.47
CA LEU A 109 -1.94 26.07 17.06
C LEU A 109 -2.13 25.20 18.33
N LEU A 110 -3.00 25.62 19.23
CA LEU A 110 -3.32 24.86 20.44
C LEU A 110 -3.87 23.47 20.10
N TRP A 111 -4.77 23.38 19.13
CA TRP A 111 -5.33 22.12 18.68
C TRP A 111 -4.25 21.19 18.11
N LEU A 112 -3.31 21.71 17.30
CA LEU A 112 -2.18 20.92 16.79
C LEU A 112 -1.28 20.43 17.92
N VAL A 113 -0.98 21.28 18.91
CA VAL A 113 -0.19 20.90 20.09
C VAL A 113 -0.86 19.78 20.85
N VAL A 114 -2.18 19.88 21.11
CA VAL A 114 -2.96 18.83 21.81
C VAL A 114 -2.92 17.50 21.03
N ILE A 115 -3.13 17.53 19.71
CA ILE A 115 -3.02 16.30 18.89
C ILE A 115 -1.65 15.67 19.01
N TYR A 116 -0.59 16.49 18.89
CA TYR A 116 0.78 16.00 18.98
C TYR A 116 1.05 15.36 20.35
N MET A 117 0.60 15.99 21.43
CA MET A 117 0.70 15.45 22.78
C MET A 117 -0.06 14.13 22.94
N LEU A 118 -1.32 14.07 22.51
CA LEU A 118 -2.13 12.85 22.58
C LEU A 118 -1.48 11.68 21.83
N ARG A 119 -0.96 11.93 20.63
CA ARG A 119 -0.23 10.94 19.84
C ARG A 119 1.05 10.49 20.50
N TYR A 120 1.79 11.41 21.10
CA TYR A 120 3.03 11.09 21.77
C TYR A 120 2.76 10.24 23.02
N ILE A 121 1.75 10.59 23.81
CA ILE A 121 1.33 9.80 24.98
C ILE A 121 0.86 8.41 24.54
N LEU A 122 0.02 8.32 23.51
CA LEU A 122 -0.42 7.03 22.96
C LEU A 122 0.77 6.20 22.47
N LYS A 123 1.75 6.81 21.81
CA LYS A 123 2.98 6.17 21.38
C LYS A 123 3.78 5.63 22.56
N LEU A 124 3.92 6.38 23.65
CA LEU A 124 4.59 5.91 24.88
C LEU A 124 3.87 4.73 25.51
N LEU A 125 2.53 4.79 25.57
CA LEU A 125 1.73 3.66 26.06
C LEU A 125 1.91 2.40 25.20
N LEU A 126 1.98 2.53 23.88
CA LEU A 126 2.16 1.39 22.97
C LEU A 126 3.56 0.79 23.02
N ILE A 127 4.55 1.45 23.65
CA ILE A 127 5.88 0.88 23.94
C ILE A 127 5.82 -0.14 25.08
N TYR A 128 4.82 -0.03 25.98
CA TYR A 128 4.65 -0.98 27.07
C TYR A 128 4.42 -2.40 26.55
N LYS A 129 5.24 -3.34 26.97
CA LYS A 129 5.20 -4.75 26.52
C LYS A 129 4.73 -5.74 27.60
N GLY A 130 4.40 -5.25 28.81
CA GLY A 130 4.00 -6.12 29.93
C GLY A 130 2.80 -7.01 29.61
N TRP A 131 1.87 -6.54 28.74
CA TRP A 131 0.74 -7.31 28.26
C TRP A 131 1.12 -8.61 27.51
N MET A 132 2.33 -8.70 26.94
CA MET A 132 2.83 -9.90 26.25
C MET A 132 3.13 -11.04 27.22
N TYR A 133 3.42 -10.72 28.45
CA TYR A 133 3.80 -11.67 29.51
C TYR A 133 2.62 -12.06 30.40
N GLU A 134 1.42 -11.54 30.13
CA GLU A 134 0.22 -11.93 30.87
C GLU A 134 -0.13 -13.39 30.61
N LEU A 135 -0.42 -14.12 31.67
CA LEU A 135 -0.76 -15.53 31.55
C LEU A 135 -2.11 -15.72 30.86
N ARG A 136 -2.12 -16.47 29.76
CA ARG A 136 -3.31 -16.78 28.98
C ARG A 136 -4.15 -17.87 29.65
N GLY A 137 -5.47 -17.69 29.72
CA GLY A 137 -6.42 -18.68 30.21
C GLY A 137 -7.74 -18.04 30.66
N LYS A 138 -8.86 -18.78 30.56
CA LYS A 138 -10.21 -18.29 30.83
C LYS A 138 -10.46 -17.77 32.27
N GLN A 139 -9.59 -18.09 33.22
CA GLN A 139 -9.77 -17.74 34.64
C GLN A 139 -8.70 -16.80 35.23
N LYS A 140 -7.73 -16.33 34.46
CA LYS A 140 -6.64 -15.48 34.98
C LYS A 140 -6.95 -14.00 34.75
N LYS A 141 -7.01 -13.24 35.84
CA LYS A 141 -7.17 -11.79 35.82
C LYS A 141 -5.86 -11.16 35.35
N LEU A 142 -5.98 -10.15 34.45
CA LEU A 142 -4.86 -9.30 34.06
C LEU A 142 -4.23 -8.64 35.28
N SER A 143 -2.92 -8.40 35.25
CA SER A 143 -2.24 -7.63 36.30
C SER A 143 -2.81 -6.21 36.39
N ARG A 144 -2.72 -5.61 37.60
CA ARG A 144 -3.25 -4.23 37.79
C ARG A 144 -2.58 -3.23 36.87
N MET A 145 -1.31 -3.37 36.59
CA MET A 145 -0.58 -2.49 35.65
C MET A 145 -1.13 -2.59 34.24
N THR A 146 -1.37 -3.81 33.76
CA THR A 146 -1.96 -4.02 32.41
C THR A 146 -3.41 -3.53 32.35
N GLN A 147 -4.19 -3.61 33.42
CA GLN A 147 -5.55 -3.06 33.49
C GLN A 147 -5.53 -1.52 33.39
N ILE A 148 -4.66 -0.86 34.16
CA ILE A 148 -4.49 0.61 34.12
C ILE A 148 -4.01 1.05 32.73
N TRP A 149 -3.01 0.37 32.20
CA TRP A 149 -2.52 0.63 30.85
C TRP A 149 -3.61 0.50 29.79
N LEU A 150 -4.42 -0.55 29.87
CA LEU A 150 -5.54 -0.80 28.98
C LEU A 150 -6.59 0.34 29.02
N LEU A 151 -6.89 0.82 30.23
CA LEU A 151 -7.81 1.95 30.43
C LEU A 151 -7.28 3.20 29.72
N PHE A 152 -6.00 3.54 29.91
CA PHE A 152 -5.41 4.71 29.26
C PHE A 152 -5.33 4.57 27.73
N VAL A 153 -4.98 3.38 27.21
CA VAL A 153 -4.99 3.14 25.77
C VAL A 153 -6.40 3.33 25.20
N LYS A 154 -7.41 2.79 25.84
CA LYS A 154 -8.81 2.95 25.39
C LYS A 154 -9.29 4.40 25.45
N LEU A 155 -8.98 5.13 26.50
CA LEU A 155 -9.33 6.54 26.63
C LEU A 155 -8.66 7.40 25.53
N LEU A 156 -7.38 7.16 25.26
CA LEU A 156 -6.62 7.94 24.29
C LEU A 156 -6.85 7.50 22.83
N SER A 157 -7.22 6.25 22.59
CA SER A 157 -7.61 5.78 21.24
C SER A 157 -8.90 6.43 20.75
N GLY A 158 -9.55 7.22 21.59
CA GLY A 158 -10.70 8.03 21.22
C GLY A 158 -11.99 7.23 21.08
N TRP A 159 -13.10 7.96 21.05
CA TRP A 159 -14.44 7.42 20.96
C TRP A 159 -14.89 7.21 19.51
N ARG A 160 -14.00 7.53 18.55
CA ARG A 160 -14.29 7.41 17.12
C ARG A 160 -13.70 6.13 16.56
N LYS A 161 -14.47 5.53 15.67
CA LYS A 161 -13.98 4.41 14.85
C LYS A 161 -12.78 4.87 14.05
N PRO A 162 -11.61 4.22 14.22
CA PRO A 162 -10.40 4.60 13.49
C PRO A 162 -10.55 4.25 12.00
N MET A 163 -9.98 5.08 11.14
CA MET A 163 -9.77 4.77 9.73
C MET A 163 -8.48 3.95 9.56
N LEU A 164 -8.29 3.34 8.39
CA LEU A 164 -7.17 2.43 8.12
C LEU A 164 -5.80 2.94 8.57
N TYR A 165 -5.49 4.21 8.32
CA TYR A 165 -4.19 4.81 8.65
C TYR A 165 -4.20 5.67 9.92
N SER A 166 -5.25 5.64 10.72
CA SER A 166 -5.41 6.51 11.89
C SER A 166 -4.30 6.36 12.92
N PHE A 167 -3.78 5.16 13.13
CA PHE A 167 -2.75 4.90 14.13
C PHE A 167 -1.31 5.14 13.65
N GLN A 168 -1.08 5.36 12.35
CA GLN A 168 0.29 5.44 11.81
C GLN A 168 1.17 6.49 12.51
N GLY A 169 0.58 7.65 12.86
CA GLY A 169 1.31 8.69 13.59
C GLY A 169 1.59 8.38 15.07
N SER A 170 0.95 7.34 15.64
CA SER A 170 1.07 6.95 17.05
C SER A 170 1.79 5.62 17.25
N LEU A 171 2.19 4.94 16.18
CA LEU A 171 2.94 3.69 16.30
C LEU A 171 4.34 3.93 16.86
N PRO A 172 4.83 3.04 17.76
CA PRO A 172 6.22 3.06 18.18
C PRO A 172 7.17 2.90 17.00
N ARG A 173 8.29 3.59 17.04
CA ARG A 173 9.40 3.41 16.08
C ARG A 173 10.32 2.30 16.55
N LEU A 174 11.06 1.69 15.64
CA LEU A 174 12.12 0.77 15.99
C LEU A 174 13.19 1.52 16.80
N PRO A 175 13.63 0.94 17.95
CA PRO A 175 14.69 1.54 18.75
C PRO A 175 16.00 1.51 17.95
N LEU A 176 16.73 2.61 17.99
CA LEU A 176 18.05 2.69 17.37
C LEU A 176 19.08 2.07 18.33
N PRO A 177 19.74 0.95 17.98
CA PRO A 177 20.77 0.36 18.81
C PRO A 177 22.04 1.26 18.84
N SER A 178 22.81 1.19 19.91
CA SER A 178 24.13 1.81 19.96
C SER A 178 25.12 1.08 19.05
N VAL A 179 26.21 1.75 18.65
CA VAL A 179 27.30 1.09 17.90
C VAL A 179 27.88 -0.06 18.72
N GLU A 180 28.07 0.14 20.02
CA GLU A 180 28.59 -0.89 20.92
C GLU A 180 27.70 -2.14 20.92
N ASP A 181 26.39 -1.96 21.12
CA ASP A 181 25.43 -3.05 21.12
C ASP A 181 25.37 -3.77 19.76
N THR A 182 25.48 -2.99 18.68
CA THR A 182 25.53 -3.51 17.32
C THR A 182 26.78 -4.36 17.09
N MET A 183 27.97 -3.91 17.50
CA MET A 183 29.21 -4.66 17.36
C MET A 183 29.21 -5.90 18.23
N LYS A 184 28.69 -5.83 19.46
CA LYS A 184 28.52 -6.99 20.33
C LYS A 184 27.65 -8.08 19.71
N ARG A 185 26.52 -7.69 19.12
CA ARG A 185 25.63 -8.65 18.41
C ARG A 185 26.29 -9.20 17.15
N TYR A 186 26.99 -8.37 16.41
CA TYR A 186 27.74 -8.79 15.23
C TYR A 186 28.78 -9.84 15.58
N LEU A 187 29.64 -9.57 16.55
CA LEU A 187 30.67 -10.52 17.02
C LEU A 187 30.06 -11.84 17.49
N ARG A 188 28.94 -11.77 18.22
CA ARG A 188 28.19 -12.97 18.61
C ARG A 188 27.68 -13.78 17.42
N SER A 189 27.20 -13.11 16.36
CA SER A 189 26.68 -13.79 15.15
C SER A 189 27.75 -14.42 14.29
N VAL A 190 28.94 -13.83 14.22
CA VAL A 190 30.04 -14.38 13.41
C VAL A 190 30.90 -15.43 14.15
N ARG A 191 30.78 -15.49 15.50
CA ARG A 191 31.57 -16.42 16.32
C ARG A 191 31.52 -17.89 15.86
N PRO A 192 30.33 -18.46 15.54
CA PRO A 192 30.26 -19.85 15.08
C PRO A 192 30.78 -20.07 13.66
N LEU A 193 30.99 -19.01 12.89
CA LEU A 193 31.44 -19.08 11.50
C LEU A 193 32.97 -18.93 11.34
N LEU A 194 33.67 -18.47 12.39
CA LEU A 194 35.09 -18.14 12.35
C LEU A 194 35.88 -18.99 13.31
N ASP A 195 37.09 -19.37 12.88
CA ASP A 195 38.12 -19.94 13.77
C ASP A 195 38.63 -18.88 14.79
N ASN A 196 39.45 -19.29 15.73
CA ASN A 196 39.93 -18.42 16.81
C ASN A 196 40.80 -17.26 16.30
N GLU A 197 41.61 -17.48 15.29
CA GLU A 197 42.50 -16.45 14.74
C GLU A 197 41.70 -15.37 13.99
N ASN A 198 40.85 -15.79 13.10
CA ASN A 198 39.98 -14.88 12.34
C ASN A 198 38.97 -14.16 13.25
N TYR A 199 38.48 -14.82 14.30
CA TYR A 199 37.62 -14.17 15.29
C TYR A 199 38.35 -13.08 16.09
N THR A 200 39.56 -13.32 16.54
CA THR A 200 40.38 -12.31 17.23
C THR A 200 40.69 -11.10 16.34
N ARG A 201 40.97 -11.37 15.04
CA ARG A 201 41.11 -10.30 14.06
C ARG A 201 39.83 -9.50 13.91
N MET A 202 38.67 -10.17 13.85
CA MET A 202 37.36 -9.53 13.75
C MET A 202 37.00 -8.69 14.98
N GLU A 203 37.35 -9.15 16.18
CA GLU A 203 37.17 -8.35 17.41
C GLU A 203 37.96 -7.04 17.36
N ARG A 204 39.22 -7.09 16.90
CA ARG A 204 40.03 -5.88 16.73
C ARG A 204 39.38 -4.90 15.74
N LEU A 205 39.01 -5.40 14.57
CA LEU A 205 38.34 -4.56 13.53
C LEU A 205 37.02 -3.98 14.03
N ALA A 206 36.23 -4.74 14.79
CA ALA A 206 34.98 -4.26 15.37
C ALA A 206 35.24 -3.13 16.40
N LYS A 207 36.27 -3.21 17.21
CA LYS A 207 36.68 -2.13 18.14
C LYS A 207 37.19 -0.89 17.41
N GLU A 208 37.99 -1.08 16.38
CA GLU A 208 38.46 0.03 15.51
C GLU A 208 37.27 0.75 14.85
N PHE A 209 36.32 0.00 14.30
CA PHE A 209 35.08 0.56 13.73
C PHE A 209 34.29 1.30 14.80
N GLN A 210 34.03 0.67 15.96
CA GLN A 210 33.25 1.24 17.05
C GLN A 210 33.79 2.59 17.52
N ASN A 211 35.12 2.73 17.64
CA ASN A 211 35.76 3.94 18.16
C ASN A 211 36.10 4.95 17.04
N GLY A 212 36.06 4.54 15.78
CA GLY A 212 36.39 5.34 14.62
C GLY A 212 35.15 5.84 13.86
N ILE A 213 34.96 5.31 12.66
CA ILE A 213 33.88 5.74 11.74
C ILE A 213 32.50 5.44 12.28
N GLY A 214 32.34 4.40 13.12
CA GLY A 214 31.08 4.00 13.75
C GLY A 214 30.41 5.12 14.53
N VAL A 215 31.20 5.97 15.21
CA VAL A 215 30.67 7.13 15.96
C VAL A 215 30.01 8.13 15.01
N LYS A 216 30.63 8.43 13.85
CA LYS A 216 30.06 9.35 12.84
C LYS A 216 28.78 8.78 12.23
N LEU A 217 28.79 7.51 11.89
CA LEU A 217 27.61 6.80 11.34
C LEU A 217 26.47 6.77 12.36
N GLN A 218 26.76 6.55 13.64
CA GLN A 218 25.74 6.57 14.68
C GLN A 218 25.06 7.94 14.78
N ARG A 219 25.83 9.03 14.72
CA ARG A 219 25.27 10.40 14.72
C ARG A 219 24.36 10.63 13.50
N TYR A 220 24.77 10.18 12.33
CA TYR A 220 23.94 10.23 11.13
C TYR A 220 22.63 9.42 11.29
N LEU A 221 22.69 8.21 11.85
CA LEU A 221 21.51 7.39 12.12
C LEU A 221 20.57 8.03 13.14
N ILE A 222 21.11 8.67 14.19
CA ILE A 222 20.31 9.43 15.16
C ILE A 222 19.57 10.56 14.44
N LEU A 223 20.26 11.35 13.63
CA LEU A 223 19.63 12.42 12.84
C LEU A 223 18.55 11.86 11.90
N LYS A 224 18.86 10.80 11.13
CA LYS A 224 17.87 10.14 10.26
C LYS A 224 16.64 9.66 11.04
N SER A 225 16.82 9.13 12.25
CA SER A 225 15.72 8.62 13.07
C SER A 225 14.74 9.71 13.54
N TRP A 226 15.11 10.99 13.52
CA TRP A 226 14.24 12.07 13.99
C TRP A 226 13.09 12.36 13.03
N TRP A 227 13.30 12.25 11.71
CA TRP A 227 12.26 12.55 10.71
C TRP A 227 11.77 11.32 9.92
N SER A 228 12.53 10.23 9.85
CA SER A 228 12.06 9.01 9.21
C SER A 228 11.08 8.22 10.10
N THR A 229 10.15 7.51 9.48
CA THR A 229 9.21 6.63 10.22
C THR A 229 9.96 5.55 10.96
N ASN A 230 10.88 4.87 10.28
CA ASN A 230 11.90 4.00 10.85
C ASN A 230 13.20 4.25 10.10
N TYR A 231 14.33 4.29 10.82
CA TYR A 231 15.63 4.60 10.26
C TYR A 231 16.16 3.56 9.27
N VAL A 232 15.61 2.34 9.28
CA VAL A 232 16.11 1.19 8.52
C VAL A 232 15.16 0.73 7.41
N SER A 233 13.89 1.13 7.41
CA SER A 233 12.87 0.54 6.54
C SER A 233 13.16 0.68 5.05
N ASP A 234 13.68 1.84 4.62
CA ASP A 234 14.07 2.09 3.22
C ASP A 234 15.28 1.23 2.81
N TRP A 235 16.28 1.10 3.67
CA TRP A 235 17.44 0.24 3.41
C TRP A 235 17.07 -1.24 3.46
N TRP A 236 16.19 -1.64 4.39
CA TRP A 236 15.70 -3.01 4.46
C TRP A 236 14.99 -3.39 3.15
N GLU A 237 14.10 -2.52 2.67
CA GLU A 237 13.41 -2.73 1.39
C GLU A 237 14.41 -2.83 0.24
N GLU A 238 15.35 -1.89 0.14
CA GLU A 238 16.34 -1.85 -0.93
C GLU A 238 17.28 -3.07 -0.90
N TYR A 239 17.93 -3.32 0.23
CA TYR A 239 19.00 -4.32 0.30
C TYR A 239 18.49 -5.75 0.44
N VAL A 240 17.36 -5.96 1.10
CA VAL A 240 16.81 -7.31 1.30
C VAL A 240 15.97 -7.77 0.10
N TYR A 241 15.15 -6.87 -0.47
CA TYR A 241 14.22 -7.25 -1.53
C TYR A 241 14.60 -6.74 -2.92
N LEU A 242 15.03 -5.48 -3.06
CA LEU A 242 15.13 -4.86 -4.38
C LEU A 242 16.52 -5.03 -5.04
N ARG A 243 17.59 -5.14 -4.26
CA ARG A 243 18.96 -5.37 -4.78
C ARG A 243 19.27 -6.81 -5.11
N GLY A 244 18.49 -7.76 -4.68
CA GLY A 244 18.63 -9.17 -5.09
C GLY A 244 18.51 -9.31 -6.60
N ARG A 245 19.50 -9.92 -7.26
CA ARG A 245 19.47 -10.12 -8.73
C ARG A 245 19.02 -11.52 -9.12
N SER A 246 18.83 -12.40 -8.15
CA SER A 246 18.27 -13.75 -8.33
C SER A 246 16.79 -13.69 -8.75
N PRO A 247 16.26 -14.77 -9.34
CA PRO A 247 14.84 -14.89 -9.62
C PRO A 247 13.95 -14.62 -8.40
N LEU A 248 12.79 -14.03 -8.62
CA LEU A 248 11.78 -13.85 -7.56
C LEU A 248 11.11 -15.17 -7.21
N VAL A 249 10.86 -15.97 -8.20
CA VAL A 249 10.15 -17.25 -8.11
C VAL A 249 10.86 -18.17 -7.13
N ILE A 250 10.06 -18.65 -6.15
CA ILE A 250 10.46 -19.50 -5.03
C ILE A 250 11.29 -18.75 -3.96
N ASN A 251 12.13 -17.78 -4.35
CA ASN A 251 13.02 -17.12 -3.42
C ASN A 251 12.33 -16.07 -2.53
N SER A 252 11.38 -15.31 -3.08
CA SER A 252 10.72 -14.21 -2.34
C SER A 252 9.20 -14.17 -2.50
N ASN A 253 8.63 -14.83 -3.51
CA ASN A 253 7.20 -14.90 -3.67
C ASN A 253 6.56 -15.92 -2.70
N PHE A 254 5.27 -15.75 -2.46
CA PHE A 254 4.48 -16.64 -1.62
C PHE A 254 3.08 -16.84 -2.21
N TYR A 255 2.39 -17.86 -1.73
CA TYR A 255 1.06 -18.20 -2.22
C TYR A 255 0.06 -18.39 -1.08
N GLY A 256 -1.21 -18.32 -1.43
CA GLY A 256 -2.30 -18.73 -0.55
C GLY A 256 -3.31 -19.58 -1.32
N ILE A 257 -3.80 -20.62 -0.66
CA ILE A 257 -4.81 -21.53 -1.22
C ILE A 257 -6.22 -21.13 -0.83
N ASP A 258 -7.22 -21.63 -1.55
CA ASP A 258 -8.64 -21.44 -1.25
C ASP A 258 -9.02 -22.03 0.12
N ALA A 259 -10.19 -21.67 0.61
CA ALA A 259 -10.83 -22.35 1.74
C ALA A 259 -11.22 -23.78 1.31
N ILE A 260 -10.29 -24.72 1.48
CA ILE A 260 -10.37 -26.09 0.92
C ILE A 260 -11.63 -26.88 1.30
N LEU A 261 -12.24 -26.54 2.43
CA LEU A 261 -13.50 -27.16 2.90
C LEU A 261 -14.75 -26.57 2.27
N MET A 262 -14.63 -25.54 1.45
CA MET A 262 -15.76 -24.85 0.81
C MET A 262 -15.69 -25.02 -0.71
N HIS A 263 -16.82 -25.37 -1.32
CA HIS A 263 -16.99 -25.46 -2.76
C HIS A 263 -18.13 -24.56 -3.23
N PRO A 264 -17.88 -23.24 -3.42
CA PRO A 264 -18.97 -22.32 -3.75
C PRO A 264 -19.53 -22.55 -5.15
N THR A 265 -18.71 -22.89 -6.14
CA THR A 265 -19.12 -23.21 -7.52
C THR A 265 -17.95 -23.86 -8.27
N THR A 266 -18.26 -24.76 -9.20
CA THR A 266 -17.30 -25.34 -10.14
C THR A 266 -17.20 -24.55 -11.45
N ASN A 267 -18.06 -23.57 -11.65
CA ASN A 267 -18.00 -22.70 -12.82
C ASN A 267 -16.84 -21.70 -12.66
N GLN A 268 -15.79 -21.85 -13.47
CA GLN A 268 -14.60 -21.03 -13.45
C GLN A 268 -14.91 -19.55 -13.69
N ALA A 269 -15.74 -19.22 -14.70
CA ALA A 269 -16.07 -17.83 -15.03
C ALA A 269 -16.84 -17.14 -13.90
N ALA A 270 -17.84 -17.81 -13.33
CA ALA A 270 -18.63 -17.28 -12.22
C ALA A 270 -17.77 -17.07 -10.97
N ARG A 271 -16.89 -18.03 -10.65
CA ARG A 271 -15.97 -17.95 -9.53
C ARG A 271 -14.97 -16.79 -9.70
N ALA A 272 -14.36 -16.70 -10.88
CA ALA A 272 -13.46 -15.62 -11.25
C ALA A 272 -14.15 -14.26 -11.11
N ALA A 273 -15.32 -14.09 -11.70
CA ALA A 273 -16.06 -12.84 -11.70
C ALA A 273 -16.43 -12.37 -10.30
N SER A 274 -16.93 -13.27 -9.45
CA SER A 274 -17.25 -12.97 -8.06
C SER A 274 -16.02 -12.57 -7.28
N THR A 275 -14.92 -13.31 -7.40
CA THR A 275 -13.67 -13.04 -6.67
C THR A 275 -13.06 -11.71 -7.14
N ILE A 276 -13.00 -11.46 -8.45
CA ILE A 276 -12.54 -10.18 -9.01
C ILE A 276 -13.37 -9.02 -8.44
N HIS A 277 -14.69 -9.13 -8.44
CA HIS A 277 -15.57 -8.10 -7.91
C HIS A 277 -15.30 -7.79 -6.43
N PHE A 278 -15.14 -8.82 -5.59
CA PHE A 278 -14.83 -8.64 -4.17
C PHE A 278 -13.42 -8.07 -3.94
N CYS A 279 -12.41 -8.48 -4.71
CA CYS A 279 -11.08 -7.87 -4.69
C CYS A 279 -11.14 -6.37 -5.02
N LEU A 280 -11.95 -5.97 -5.99
CA LEU A 280 -12.14 -4.56 -6.37
C LEU A 280 -12.90 -3.77 -5.30
N GLN A 281 -13.88 -4.38 -4.64
CA GLN A 281 -14.54 -3.77 -3.47
C GLN A 281 -13.56 -3.58 -2.32
N TYR A 282 -12.74 -4.59 -2.03
CA TYR A 282 -11.72 -4.51 -0.99
C TYR A 282 -10.69 -3.40 -1.29
N ARG A 283 -10.20 -3.34 -2.54
CA ARG A 283 -9.37 -2.22 -3.00
C ARG A 283 -10.03 -0.86 -2.74
N ARG A 284 -11.33 -0.73 -3.01
CA ARG A 284 -12.07 0.51 -2.78
C ARG A 284 -12.17 0.87 -1.29
N LEU A 285 -12.30 -0.13 -0.41
CA LEU A 285 -12.27 0.09 1.05
C LEU A 285 -10.91 0.63 1.50
N ILE A 286 -9.80 0.09 0.96
CA ILE A 286 -8.44 0.58 1.23
C ILE A 286 -8.28 2.02 0.71
N GLU A 287 -8.61 2.29 -0.55
CA GLU A 287 -8.50 3.61 -1.18
C GLU A 287 -9.31 4.69 -0.45
N ARG A 288 -10.43 4.31 0.16
CA ARG A 288 -11.29 5.19 0.96
C ARG A 288 -10.95 5.20 2.44
N GLN A 289 -9.97 4.40 2.87
CA GLN A 289 -9.63 4.19 4.28
C GLN A 289 -10.81 3.73 5.14
N GLN A 290 -11.74 3.01 4.55
CA GLN A 290 -12.93 2.46 5.22
C GLN A 290 -12.67 1.09 5.85
N LEU A 291 -11.56 0.45 5.50
CA LEU A 291 -11.10 -0.76 6.16
C LEU A 291 -10.65 -0.41 7.57
N GLU A 292 -11.02 -1.23 8.54
CA GLU A 292 -10.57 -1.06 9.92
C GLU A 292 -9.10 -1.47 10.04
N PRO A 293 -8.30 -0.75 10.84
CA PRO A 293 -6.94 -1.18 11.13
C PRO A 293 -6.96 -2.48 11.92
N ILE A 294 -6.00 -3.34 11.66
CA ILE A 294 -5.84 -4.58 12.43
C ILE A 294 -5.39 -4.23 13.85
N LEU A 295 -6.15 -4.68 14.83
CA LEU A 295 -5.84 -4.55 16.24
C LEU A 295 -5.51 -5.91 16.83
N LEU A 296 -4.27 -6.12 17.23
CA LEU A 296 -3.88 -7.33 17.95
C LEU A 296 -4.60 -7.36 19.30
N GLN A 297 -5.30 -8.46 19.59
CA GLN A 297 -6.19 -8.62 20.76
C GLN A 297 -7.25 -7.50 20.92
N GLY A 298 -7.63 -6.87 19.79
CA GLY A 298 -8.62 -5.79 19.77
C GLY A 298 -8.15 -4.45 20.35
N ILE A 299 -6.83 -4.28 20.62
CA ILE A 299 -6.32 -3.10 21.34
C ILE A 299 -5.06 -2.52 20.69
N ILE A 300 -4.10 -3.36 20.28
CA ILE A 300 -2.79 -2.92 19.82
C ILE A 300 -2.81 -2.78 18.31
N PRO A 301 -2.70 -1.55 17.79
CA PRO A 301 -2.75 -1.32 16.36
C PRO A 301 -1.48 -1.83 15.67
N LEU A 302 -1.68 -2.57 14.59
CA LEU A 302 -0.61 -2.95 13.68
C LEU A 302 -0.40 -1.87 12.61
N CYS A 303 0.79 -1.88 12.01
CA CYS A 303 1.11 -1.00 10.89
C CYS A 303 0.23 -1.36 9.67
N SER A 304 -0.47 -0.35 9.13
CA SER A 304 -1.33 -0.51 7.95
C SER A 304 -0.67 -0.05 6.64
N TRP A 305 0.61 0.31 6.66
CA TRP A 305 1.30 0.89 5.49
C TRP A 305 1.25 -0.02 4.26
N GLN A 306 1.40 -1.32 4.44
CA GLN A 306 1.45 -2.30 3.36
C GLN A 306 0.14 -2.42 2.55
N TYR A 307 -1.00 -2.01 3.11
CA TYR A 307 -2.26 -2.03 2.36
C TYR A 307 -2.24 -1.19 1.08
N GLU A 308 -1.47 -0.09 1.04
CA GLU A 308 -1.36 0.75 -0.14
C GLU A 308 -0.74 -0.01 -1.32
N ARG A 309 0.16 -0.94 -1.05
CA ARG A 309 0.91 -1.69 -2.07
C ARG A 309 0.23 -2.96 -2.56
N LEU A 310 -0.85 -3.39 -1.93
CA LEU A 310 -1.55 -4.64 -2.28
C LEU A 310 -2.10 -4.63 -3.71
N PHE A 311 -2.64 -3.50 -4.16
CA PHE A 311 -3.20 -3.33 -5.49
C PHE A 311 -2.46 -2.25 -6.28
N ASN A 312 -2.60 -2.26 -7.60
CA ASN A 312 -2.04 -1.25 -8.50
C ASN A 312 -0.51 -1.12 -8.41
N THR A 313 0.16 -2.10 -7.88
CA THR A 313 1.60 -2.05 -7.62
C THR A 313 2.32 -3.07 -8.47
N THR A 314 3.46 -2.69 -9.00
CA THR A 314 4.34 -3.56 -9.77
C THR A 314 5.79 -3.29 -9.43
N ARG A 315 6.60 -4.32 -9.52
CA ARG A 315 8.05 -4.27 -9.40
C ARG A 315 8.64 -4.11 -10.79
N LEU A 316 9.40 -3.07 -11.03
CA LEU A 316 10.09 -2.83 -12.28
C LEU A 316 11.53 -3.33 -12.16
N PRO A 317 12.02 -4.18 -13.08
CA PRO A 317 13.38 -4.66 -13.04
C PRO A 317 14.37 -3.54 -13.34
N GLY A 318 15.48 -3.54 -12.62
CA GLY A 318 16.61 -2.63 -12.85
C GLY A 318 17.93 -3.39 -12.94
N ILE A 319 18.98 -2.75 -13.45
CA ILE A 319 20.30 -3.39 -13.61
C ILE A 319 20.91 -3.70 -12.24
N GLU A 320 20.93 -2.73 -11.32
CA GLU A 320 21.50 -2.90 -9.97
C GLU A 320 20.42 -3.11 -8.91
N THR A 321 19.30 -2.45 -9.04
CA THR A 321 18.19 -2.50 -8.08
C THR A 321 16.86 -2.36 -8.79
N ASP A 322 15.86 -3.11 -8.35
CA ASP A 322 14.50 -3.00 -8.85
C ASP A 322 13.80 -1.79 -8.23
N LYS A 323 12.66 -1.41 -8.78
CA LYS A 323 11.85 -0.29 -8.28
C LYS A 323 10.40 -0.71 -8.10
N ILE A 324 9.83 -0.44 -6.94
CA ILE A 324 8.39 -0.59 -6.69
C ILE A 324 7.66 0.66 -7.20
N VAL A 325 6.63 0.46 -8.02
CA VAL A 325 5.80 1.54 -8.56
C VAL A 325 4.33 1.26 -8.26
N HIS A 326 3.69 2.23 -7.60
CA HIS A 326 2.26 2.22 -7.33
C HIS A 326 1.51 3.18 -8.25
N TYR A 327 0.49 2.67 -8.98
CA TYR A 327 -0.33 3.44 -9.89
C TYR A 327 -1.65 3.85 -9.23
N GLN A 328 -1.92 5.15 -9.13
CA GLN A 328 -3.08 5.66 -8.37
C GLN A 328 -4.46 5.30 -8.93
N ASP A 329 -4.58 5.07 -10.25
CA ASP A 329 -5.85 4.96 -10.96
C ASP A 329 -5.90 3.83 -11.98
N SER A 330 -5.62 2.59 -11.57
CA SER A 330 -5.81 1.42 -12.43
C SER A 330 -7.30 1.16 -12.66
N LYS A 331 -7.73 1.24 -13.92
CA LYS A 331 -9.14 1.06 -14.34
C LYS A 331 -9.39 -0.28 -15.02
N HIS A 332 -8.40 -1.15 -15.05
CA HIS A 332 -8.47 -2.47 -15.68
C HIS A 332 -7.70 -3.48 -14.86
N ILE A 333 -8.02 -4.73 -15.08
CA ILE A 333 -7.21 -5.88 -14.70
C ILE A 333 -6.65 -6.50 -15.98
N VAL A 334 -5.67 -7.36 -15.82
CA VAL A 334 -5.16 -8.19 -16.91
C VAL A 334 -5.50 -9.63 -16.60
N VAL A 335 -6.05 -10.33 -17.57
CA VAL A 335 -6.34 -11.76 -17.49
C VAL A 335 -5.37 -12.51 -18.39
N HIS A 336 -4.69 -13.50 -17.84
CA HIS A 336 -3.86 -14.45 -18.58
C HIS A 336 -4.62 -15.75 -18.79
N HIS A 337 -4.67 -16.22 -20.02
CA HIS A 337 -5.24 -17.49 -20.39
C HIS A 337 -4.52 -18.07 -21.61
N LYS A 338 -4.04 -19.29 -21.51
CA LYS A 338 -3.35 -20.02 -22.61
C LYS A 338 -2.30 -19.19 -23.33
N GLY A 339 -1.36 -18.61 -22.57
CA GLY A 339 -0.25 -17.83 -23.12
C GLY A 339 -0.62 -16.41 -23.60
N ARG A 340 -1.87 -15.97 -23.43
CA ARG A 340 -2.34 -14.65 -23.90
C ARG A 340 -2.75 -13.76 -22.74
N TYR A 341 -2.56 -12.45 -22.94
CA TYR A 341 -2.95 -11.41 -22.00
C TYR A 341 -4.12 -10.60 -22.53
N PHE A 342 -5.19 -10.51 -21.75
CA PHE A 342 -6.41 -9.80 -22.08
C PHE A 342 -6.59 -8.62 -21.11
N LYS A 343 -6.80 -7.42 -21.66
CA LYS A 343 -7.16 -6.25 -20.88
C LYS A 343 -8.66 -6.26 -20.61
N VAL A 344 -9.06 -6.40 -19.35
CA VAL A 344 -10.46 -6.42 -18.92
C VAL A 344 -10.79 -5.13 -18.18
N LEU A 345 -11.75 -4.36 -18.69
CA LEU A 345 -12.25 -3.15 -18.05
C LEU A 345 -13.13 -3.53 -16.85
N ILE A 346 -12.93 -2.84 -15.73
CA ILE A 346 -13.58 -3.15 -14.45
C ILE A 346 -14.55 -2.05 -13.98
N TYR A 347 -14.71 -0.99 -14.77
CA TYR A 347 -15.63 0.11 -14.47
C TYR A 347 -16.52 0.44 -15.65
N TYR A 348 -17.79 0.67 -15.36
CA TYR A 348 -18.74 1.28 -16.26
C TYR A 348 -19.36 2.52 -15.61
N LYS A 349 -19.30 3.68 -16.26
CA LYS A 349 -19.82 4.96 -15.73
C LYS A 349 -19.44 5.22 -14.25
N ASN A 350 -18.22 4.89 -13.85
CA ASN A 350 -17.65 5.04 -12.48
C ASN A 350 -18.16 4.06 -11.41
N ARG A 351 -18.98 3.10 -11.72
CA ARG A 351 -19.24 1.98 -10.83
C ARG A 351 -18.32 0.80 -11.17
N ILE A 352 -17.99 0.01 -10.19
CA ILE A 352 -17.38 -1.31 -10.41
C ILE A 352 -18.42 -2.16 -11.14
N LEU A 353 -17.96 -2.93 -12.13
CA LEU A 353 -18.81 -3.89 -12.83
C LEU A 353 -19.38 -4.91 -11.86
N LEU A 354 -20.61 -5.33 -12.08
CA LEU A 354 -21.25 -6.40 -11.32
C LEU A 354 -20.61 -7.76 -11.67
N PRO A 355 -20.71 -8.76 -10.78
CA PRO A 355 -20.17 -10.10 -11.08
C PRO A 355 -20.63 -10.66 -12.42
N CYS A 356 -21.90 -10.54 -12.76
CA CYS A 356 -22.44 -11.00 -14.06
C CYS A 356 -21.83 -10.29 -15.27
N GLU A 357 -21.52 -9.00 -15.16
CA GLU A 357 -20.88 -8.25 -16.24
C GLU A 357 -19.41 -8.64 -16.43
N ILE A 358 -18.72 -8.97 -15.33
CA ILE A 358 -17.36 -9.49 -15.36
C ILE A 358 -17.36 -10.93 -15.90
N GLU A 359 -18.32 -11.74 -15.48
CA GLU A 359 -18.48 -13.15 -15.91
C GLU A 359 -18.59 -13.26 -17.44
N ILE A 360 -19.38 -12.38 -18.07
CA ILE A 360 -19.51 -12.35 -19.53
C ILE A 360 -18.14 -12.12 -20.18
N GLN A 361 -17.34 -11.18 -19.69
CA GLN A 361 -16.01 -10.91 -20.24
C GLN A 361 -15.05 -12.10 -20.02
N ILE A 362 -15.09 -12.72 -18.84
CA ILE A 362 -14.29 -13.91 -18.53
C ILE A 362 -14.70 -15.09 -19.41
N GLN A 363 -16.02 -15.30 -19.61
CA GLN A 363 -16.50 -16.38 -20.48
C GLN A 363 -16.08 -16.17 -21.94
N GLN A 364 -16.03 -14.93 -22.42
CA GLN A 364 -15.51 -14.62 -23.76
C GLN A 364 -14.03 -15.00 -23.89
N ILE A 365 -13.22 -14.73 -22.84
CA ILE A 365 -11.81 -15.12 -22.81
C ILE A 365 -11.65 -16.65 -22.81
N LEU A 366 -12.42 -17.36 -22.01
CA LEU A 366 -12.40 -18.83 -21.96
C LEU A 366 -12.82 -19.47 -23.30
N ASN A 367 -13.70 -18.81 -24.04
CA ASN A 367 -14.20 -19.27 -25.35
C ASN A 367 -13.27 -18.87 -26.51
N ASP A 368 -12.27 -18.03 -26.28
CA ASP A 368 -11.32 -17.60 -27.31
C ASP A 368 -10.40 -18.76 -27.68
N LYS A 369 -10.51 -19.21 -28.94
CA LYS A 369 -9.74 -20.32 -29.49
C LYS A 369 -8.48 -19.87 -30.23
N SER A 370 -8.22 -18.56 -30.31
CA SER A 370 -7.03 -18.05 -30.99
C SER A 370 -5.77 -18.43 -30.23
N GLU A 371 -4.75 -18.87 -30.95
CA GLU A 371 -3.46 -19.24 -30.38
C GLU A 371 -2.50 -18.05 -30.37
N PRO A 372 -1.68 -17.90 -29.33
CA PRO A 372 -0.63 -16.88 -29.32
C PRO A 372 0.47 -17.25 -30.34
N PRO A 373 1.21 -16.27 -30.85
CA PRO A 373 2.47 -16.56 -31.55
C PRO A 373 3.42 -17.34 -30.63
N GLU A 374 4.18 -18.28 -31.20
CA GLU A 374 5.01 -19.25 -30.46
C GLU A 374 5.94 -18.60 -29.40
N SER A 375 6.47 -17.41 -29.69
CA SER A 375 7.36 -16.67 -28.77
C SER A 375 6.61 -15.85 -27.70
N GLU A 376 5.38 -15.40 -27.97
CA GLU A 376 4.61 -14.53 -27.08
C GLU A 376 3.95 -15.29 -25.93
N GLU A 377 3.66 -16.58 -26.12
CA GLU A 377 3.06 -17.42 -25.07
C GLU A 377 3.90 -17.51 -23.80
N LYS A 378 5.23 -17.33 -23.93
CA LYS A 378 6.19 -17.43 -22.84
C LYS A 378 6.67 -16.07 -22.29
N LEU A 379 5.98 -14.98 -22.62
CA LEU A 379 6.37 -13.63 -22.21
C LEU A 379 6.60 -13.50 -20.69
N ALA A 380 5.80 -14.18 -19.87
CA ALA A 380 5.95 -14.13 -18.42
C ALA A 380 7.25 -14.77 -17.90
N ALA A 381 7.91 -15.62 -18.67
CA ALA A 381 9.22 -16.18 -18.30
C ALA A 381 10.27 -15.08 -17.98
N LEU A 382 10.13 -13.91 -18.59
CA LEU A 382 10.97 -12.76 -18.29
C LEU A 382 10.92 -12.35 -16.81
N THR A 383 9.78 -12.51 -16.14
CA THR A 383 9.61 -12.18 -14.72
C THR A 383 10.04 -13.32 -13.78
N ALA A 384 10.18 -14.53 -14.32
CA ALA A 384 10.61 -15.71 -13.58
C ALA A 384 12.13 -15.91 -13.54
N GLY A 385 12.85 -15.24 -14.45
CA GLY A 385 14.30 -15.33 -14.58
C GLY A 385 15.06 -14.34 -13.68
N GLU A 386 16.38 -14.30 -13.87
CA GLU A 386 17.24 -13.35 -13.19
C GLU A 386 16.86 -11.90 -13.51
N ARG A 387 17.02 -11.03 -12.54
CA ARG A 387 16.54 -9.64 -12.63
C ARG A 387 17.32 -8.79 -13.64
N LYS A 388 18.64 -9.01 -13.77
CA LYS A 388 19.47 -8.22 -14.66
C LYS A 388 19.16 -8.48 -16.14
N PRO A 389 19.12 -9.73 -16.65
CA PRO A 389 18.69 -10.00 -18.02
C PRO A 389 17.29 -9.45 -18.33
N TRP A 390 16.34 -9.58 -17.40
CA TRP A 390 15.02 -8.99 -17.57
C TRP A 390 15.06 -7.46 -17.70
N ALA A 391 15.87 -6.78 -16.90
CA ALA A 391 16.05 -5.33 -17.00
C ALA A 391 16.68 -4.92 -18.36
N GLU A 392 17.66 -5.66 -18.85
CA GLU A 392 18.30 -5.44 -20.14
C GLU A 392 17.29 -5.57 -21.28
N VAL A 393 16.58 -6.69 -21.36
CA VAL A 393 15.53 -6.95 -22.36
C VAL A 393 14.42 -5.89 -22.29
N ARG A 394 13.98 -5.50 -21.07
CA ARG A 394 12.97 -4.46 -20.91
C ARG A 394 13.43 -3.12 -21.47
N ASN A 395 14.68 -2.75 -21.23
CA ASN A 395 15.24 -1.49 -21.71
C ASN A 395 15.45 -1.49 -23.23
N GLU A 396 15.75 -2.62 -23.83
CA GLU A 396 15.99 -2.75 -25.26
C GLU A 396 14.68 -2.84 -26.06
N TYR A 397 13.76 -3.72 -25.68
CA TYR A 397 12.60 -4.07 -26.52
C TYR A 397 11.27 -3.44 -26.05
N PHE A 398 11.17 -2.92 -24.81
CA PHE A 398 9.90 -2.45 -24.24
C PHE A 398 9.86 -0.95 -23.90
N THR A 399 10.77 -0.16 -24.45
CA THR A 399 10.81 1.29 -24.20
C THR A 399 9.96 2.12 -25.16
N LYS A 400 9.57 1.58 -26.31
CA LYS A 400 8.80 2.27 -27.35
C LYS A 400 7.92 1.31 -28.16
N GLY A 401 7.03 1.88 -29.00
CA GLY A 401 6.17 1.13 -29.89
C GLY A 401 5.11 0.30 -29.16
N ILE A 402 4.62 -0.74 -29.85
CA ILE A 402 3.52 -1.59 -29.37
C ILE A 402 3.92 -2.41 -28.13
N ASN A 403 5.17 -2.85 -28.06
CA ASN A 403 5.69 -3.60 -26.93
C ASN A 403 5.58 -2.79 -25.63
N LYS A 404 5.95 -1.49 -25.67
CA LYS A 404 5.77 -0.60 -24.54
C LYS A 404 4.30 -0.47 -24.14
N VAL A 405 3.41 -0.32 -25.09
CA VAL A 405 1.95 -0.19 -24.82
C VAL A 405 1.43 -1.46 -24.17
N SER A 406 1.83 -2.62 -24.67
CA SER A 406 1.43 -3.93 -24.13
C SER A 406 1.96 -4.14 -22.71
N LEU A 407 3.23 -3.86 -22.48
CA LEU A 407 3.82 -3.97 -21.15
C LEU A 407 3.20 -2.96 -20.17
N ASP A 408 2.97 -1.72 -20.59
CA ASP A 408 2.29 -0.69 -19.79
C ASP A 408 0.88 -1.15 -19.33
N ILE A 409 0.16 -1.89 -20.16
CA ILE A 409 -1.15 -2.45 -19.81
C ILE A 409 -1.00 -3.47 -18.67
N ILE A 410 -0.01 -4.35 -18.75
CA ILE A 410 0.26 -5.36 -17.71
C ILE A 410 0.69 -4.65 -16.41
N GLU A 411 1.70 -3.80 -16.47
CA GLU A 411 2.27 -3.10 -15.31
C GLU A 411 1.25 -2.19 -14.60
N LYS A 412 0.42 -1.47 -15.35
CA LYS A 412 -0.58 -0.53 -14.82
C LYS A 412 -1.91 -1.17 -14.43
N SER A 413 -2.08 -2.49 -14.59
CA SER A 413 -3.29 -3.20 -14.15
C SER A 413 -3.46 -3.12 -12.63
N ALA A 414 -4.69 -3.27 -12.15
CA ALA A 414 -4.95 -3.32 -10.71
C ALA A 414 -4.33 -4.56 -10.06
N PHE A 415 -4.47 -5.70 -10.71
CA PHE A 415 -3.87 -7.00 -10.41
C PHE A 415 -4.00 -7.89 -11.64
N ILE A 416 -3.39 -9.07 -11.59
CA ILE A 416 -3.47 -10.05 -12.67
C ILE A 416 -4.36 -11.20 -12.23
N VAL A 417 -5.07 -11.78 -13.20
CA VAL A 417 -5.87 -12.98 -13.04
C VAL A 417 -5.35 -14.02 -14.01
N VAL A 418 -5.13 -15.23 -13.53
CA VAL A 418 -4.77 -16.38 -14.35
C VAL A 418 -5.93 -17.37 -14.37
N LEU A 419 -6.38 -17.74 -15.55
CA LEU A 419 -7.39 -18.76 -15.77
C LEU A 419 -6.68 -20.02 -16.29
N ASP A 420 -6.44 -20.97 -15.40
CA ASP A 420 -5.82 -22.24 -15.76
C ASP A 420 -6.86 -23.19 -16.37
N ASP A 421 -6.44 -24.00 -17.33
CA ASP A 421 -7.27 -24.98 -18.02
C ASP A 421 -7.32 -26.38 -17.36
N PHE A 422 -6.67 -26.49 -16.20
CA PHE A 422 -6.63 -27.69 -15.37
C PHE A 422 -7.21 -27.41 -13.96
N PRO A 423 -7.72 -28.46 -13.27
CA PRO A 423 -8.29 -28.31 -11.95
C PRO A 423 -7.22 -28.18 -10.86
N TYR A 424 -7.54 -27.47 -9.80
CA TYR A 424 -6.77 -27.47 -8.55
C TYR A 424 -7.39 -28.50 -7.61
N GLU A 425 -6.63 -29.52 -7.23
CA GLU A 425 -7.17 -30.64 -6.49
C GLU A 425 -6.79 -30.61 -5.02
N TYR A 426 -7.73 -31.04 -4.20
CA TYR A 426 -7.53 -31.33 -2.78
C TYR A 426 -8.25 -32.61 -2.42
N ASP A 427 -7.54 -33.54 -1.81
CA ASP A 427 -8.08 -34.78 -1.28
C ASP A 427 -7.34 -35.13 0.02
N PRO A 428 -8.03 -35.23 1.18
CA PRO A 428 -7.40 -35.61 2.45
C PRO A 428 -6.69 -36.98 2.43
N LYS A 429 -7.08 -37.88 1.52
CA LYS A 429 -6.45 -39.19 1.37
C LYS A 429 -5.20 -39.16 0.47
N HIS A 430 -5.03 -38.07 -0.28
CA HIS A 430 -3.98 -37.87 -1.27
C HIS A 430 -3.30 -36.53 -1.05
N PRO A 431 -2.43 -36.39 -0.01
CA PRO A 431 -1.79 -35.11 0.34
C PRO A 431 -0.95 -34.54 -0.79
N GLU A 432 -0.41 -35.38 -1.68
CA GLU A 432 0.34 -34.96 -2.86
C GLU A 432 -0.46 -34.02 -3.80
N LYS A 433 -1.79 -34.12 -3.80
CA LYS A 433 -2.65 -33.19 -4.54
C LYS A 433 -2.59 -31.78 -4.00
N LEU A 434 -2.53 -31.64 -2.67
CA LEU A 434 -2.37 -30.33 -2.02
C LEU A 434 -0.97 -29.75 -2.28
N ASP A 435 0.07 -30.58 -2.27
CA ASP A 435 1.43 -30.17 -2.59
C ASP A 435 1.51 -29.66 -4.03
N ASN A 436 0.93 -30.39 -4.98
CA ASN A 436 0.83 -29.97 -6.37
C ASN A 436 0.04 -28.66 -6.52
N TYR A 437 -1.07 -28.50 -5.79
CA TYR A 437 -1.81 -27.25 -5.76
C TYR A 437 -0.95 -26.09 -5.28
N GLY A 438 -0.19 -26.28 -4.20
CA GLY A 438 0.76 -25.29 -3.69
C GLY A 438 1.83 -24.92 -4.72
N GLN A 439 2.42 -25.91 -5.40
CA GLN A 439 3.43 -25.70 -6.46
C GLN A 439 2.86 -24.93 -7.64
N ILE A 440 1.67 -25.27 -8.10
CA ILE A 440 0.97 -24.54 -9.17
C ILE A 440 0.80 -23.06 -8.82
N LEU A 441 0.39 -22.77 -7.59
CA LEU A 441 0.22 -21.38 -7.15
C LEU A 441 1.54 -20.65 -6.97
N LEU A 442 2.57 -21.34 -6.44
CA LEU A 442 3.88 -20.72 -6.16
C LEU A 442 4.65 -20.35 -7.42
N HIS A 443 4.71 -21.26 -8.38
CA HIS A 443 5.55 -21.04 -9.57
C HIS A 443 4.88 -21.42 -10.91
N GLY A 444 3.81 -22.24 -10.92
CA GLY A 444 3.19 -22.72 -12.14
C GLY A 444 4.21 -23.39 -13.06
N LYS A 445 4.17 -23.02 -14.34
CA LYS A 445 5.18 -23.43 -15.34
C LYS A 445 6.34 -22.44 -15.46
N GLY A 446 6.37 -21.35 -14.67
CA GLY A 446 7.38 -20.30 -14.72
C GLY A 446 7.16 -19.26 -15.85
N TYR A 447 6.27 -19.53 -16.81
CA TYR A 447 5.96 -18.62 -17.91
C TYR A 447 4.46 -18.32 -18.05
N ASP A 448 3.64 -18.81 -17.15
CA ASP A 448 2.20 -18.65 -17.13
C ASP A 448 1.68 -17.73 -16.01
N ARG A 449 2.61 -17.09 -15.31
CA ARG A 449 2.34 -16.13 -14.23
C ARG A 449 3.28 -14.95 -14.32
N TRP A 450 2.75 -13.75 -14.03
CA TRP A 450 3.54 -12.52 -14.03
C TRP A 450 4.00 -12.17 -12.62
N PHE A 451 5.22 -12.54 -12.26
CA PHE A 451 5.74 -12.46 -10.88
C PHE A 451 6.10 -11.05 -10.42
N ASP A 452 6.24 -10.09 -11.32
CA ASP A 452 6.52 -8.69 -10.98
C ASP A 452 5.29 -7.92 -10.47
N LYS A 453 4.09 -8.53 -10.48
CA LYS A 453 2.89 -7.91 -9.94
C LYS A 453 2.75 -8.22 -8.46
N SER A 454 2.33 -7.22 -7.66
CA SER A 454 2.13 -7.41 -6.21
C SER A 454 1.15 -8.54 -5.88
N PHE A 455 0.19 -8.79 -6.78
CA PHE A 455 -0.86 -9.78 -6.55
C PHE A 455 -1.36 -10.39 -7.86
N THR A 456 -1.37 -11.71 -7.92
CA THR A 456 -1.94 -12.51 -9.02
C THR A 456 -2.96 -13.48 -8.46
N LEU A 457 -4.20 -13.41 -8.93
CA LEU A 457 -5.28 -14.32 -8.59
C LEU A 457 -5.28 -15.48 -9.59
N CYS A 458 -5.17 -16.72 -9.13
CA CYS A 458 -5.18 -17.91 -9.95
C CYS A 458 -6.49 -18.66 -9.77
N ILE A 459 -7.10 -19.13 -10.87
CA ILE A 459 -8.39 -19.83 -10.86
C ILE A 459 -8.28 -21.08 -11.73
N GLY A 460 -8.43 -22.26 -11.12
CA GLY A 460 -8.45 -23.54 -11.80
C GLY A 460 -9.75 -23.78 -12.56
N SER A 461 -9.73 -24.70 -13.51
CA SER A 461 -10.89 -25.04 -14.35
C SER A 461 -12.11 -25.53 -13.54
N ASN A 462 -11.90 -26.03 -12.33
CA ASN A 462 -12.92 -26.46 -11.39
C ASN A 462 -13.42 -25.37 -10.43
N GLY A 463 -13.08 -24.10 -10.68
CA GLY A 463 -13.51 -22.96 -9.85
C GLY A 463 -12.77 -22.81 -8.51
N ARG A 464 -11.78 -23.65 -8.20
CA ARG A 464 -10.90 -23.41 -7.05
C ARG A 464 -9.96 -22.26 -7.35
N ILE A 465 -9.65 -21.49 -6.32
CA ILE A 465 -8.82 -20.28 -6.44
C ILE A 465 -7.58 -20.38 -5.56
N GLY A 466 -6.61 -19.59 -5.89
CA GLY A 466 -5.49 -19.27 -5.04
C GLY A 466 -4.87 -17.96 -5.48
N PHE A 467 -3.83 -17.55 -4.81
CA PHE A 467 -3.10 -16.35 -5.22
C PHE A 467 -1.60 -16.56 -5.10
N ASN A 468 -0.88 -15.82 -5.92
CA ASN A 468 0.56 -15.62 -5.82
C ASN A 468 0.82 -14.15 -5.54
N ALA A 469 1.73 -13.86 -4.64
CA ALA A 469 2.10 -12.51 -4.28
C ALA A 469 3.61 -12.40 -4.08
N GLU A 470 4.14 -11.20 -4.30
CA GLU A 470 5.53 -10.85 -4.08
C GLU A 470 5.64 -9.90 -2.90
N HIS A 471 6.74 -9.98 -2.17
CA HIS A 471 7.10 -8.98 -1.16
C HIS A 471 7.37 -7.63 -1.84
N SER A 472 6.51 -6.64 -1.61
CA SER A 472 6.57 -5.32 -2.22
C SER A 472 6.35 -4.17 -1.21
#